data_663573849128f3f662043dcf89d8ddfc
#
_entry.id   663573849128f3f662043dcf89d8ddfc
#
_cell.length_a   1.000
_cell.length_b   1.000
_cell.length_c   1.000
_cell.angle_alpha   90.00
_cell.angle_beta   90.00
_cell.angle_gamma   90.00
#
_symmetry.space_group_name_H-M   'P 1'
#
loop_
_entity.id
_entity.type
_entity.pdbx_description
1 polymer ?
#
loop_
_entity_poly.entity_id
_entity_poly.type
_entity_poly.pdbx_seq_one_letter_code
_entity_poly.pdbx_strand_id
1 'polypeptide(L)'
;MTNTGGAPGGDGADTPTPSQGVPQAPAPGSGEPKPPEDHAASQATPPRGWQAPDTQATPPPGWEAPGPPAAPPGRQAPHQPPPFTAQQPQYQPPRWNPHGLGKPGVIALRPLNVGDILDGAITAIRRHALLVLGIGAVVAVISAALTFVMQKYALADLEGFATTVELGPAATEEELRNVVFGTFGDLILVLISSTLVSTFLLTVTTGLMAAVMGRAALGREVTFGIAWREVQPRLLPLLGVAFGYALLSTIGILLCIIPGVLAWAFWALAAPALVLERGTFRQAFSRSVKLVGGGFWRVLGVLLLAWVIQSFFQNIIQLPFTIGTGVFGQMFNPGKVTVPGTGELLLQSAGQIIAGTIAIPFVALVTVIVYLDQRMRREGMDIELARAAGVQPPQAW
;
A
#
# COMPACT_ATOMS: atom_id res chain seq x y z
N MET A 1 22.39 71.96 -7.86
CA MET A 1 23.49 72.22 -6.91
C MET A 1 24.12 70.89 -6.68
N THR A 2 25.13 70.49 -7.46
CA THR A 2 26.59 70.55 -7.17
C THR A 2 26.94 69.62 -6.01
N ASN A 3 27.87 68.69 -6.05
CA ASN A 3 29.03 68.51 -6.89
C ASN A 3 29.77 67.24 -6.36
N THR A 4 30.29 66.42 -7.24
CA THR A 4 31.67 65.93 -7.38
C THR A 4 32.36 65.33 -6.18
N GLY A 5 32.95 64.17 -6.30
CA GLY A 5 34.25 63.80 -6.84
C GLY A 5 34.93 62.96 -5.78
N GLY A 6 35.73 62.00 -5.98
CA GLY A 6 36.85 61.69 -6.71
C GLY A 6 37.51 60.41 -6.17
N ALA A 7 38.01 59.56 -7.00
CA ALA A 7 39.12 58.61 -6.74
C ALA A 7 40.46 59.43 -6.76
N PRO A 8 41.68 58.89 -6.45
CA PRO A 8 42.22 57.62 -6.85
C PRO A 8 43.36 56.99 -5.95
N GLY A 9 43.92 55.84 -6.36
CA GLY A 9 45.32 55.44 -6.28
C GLY A 9 45.76 54.82 -4.97
N GLY A 10 46.60 53.84 -4.91
CA GLY A 10 47.59 53.24 -5.72
C GLY A 10 48.35 52.16 -4.98
N ASP A 11 48.90 51.25 -5.72
CA ASP A 11 50.18 50.52 -5.63
C ASP A 11 50.70 49.79 -4.38
N GLY A 12 51.24 48.58 -4.69
CA GLY A 12 52.33 47.94 -3.93
C GLY A 12 52.16 46.41 -3.84
N ALA A 13 52.53 45.67 -4.84
CA ALA A 13 53.65 44.78 -5.02
C ALA A 13 54.13 44.04 -3.76
N ASP A 14 54.06 42.70 -3.78
CA ASP A 14 55.18 41.80 -3.76
C ASP A 14 54.76 40.33 -3.67
N THR A 15 55.23 39.53 -4.64
CA THR A 15 55.39 38.06 -4.65
C THR A 15 56.64 37.67 -3.83
N PRO A 16 56.85 36.43 -3.35
CA PRO A 16 57.11 35.28 -4.24
C PRO A 16 56.63 33.89 -3.75
N THR A 17 56.53 32.98 -4.74
CA THR A 17 56.49 31.52 -4.77
C THR A 17 57.70 30.86 -3.99
N PRO A 18 57.69 29.52 -3.59
CA PRO A 18 57.59 28.41 -4.56
C PRO A 18 56.90 27.10 -4.11
N SER A 19 56.36 26.43 -5.12
CA SER A 19 56.47 25.02 -5.56
C SER A 19 56.36 23.85 -4.61
N GLN A 20 55.46 22.93 -4.97
CA GLN A 20 55.67 21.48 -5.23
C GLN A 20 54.31 20.89 -5.60
N GLY A 21 54.08 20.44 -6.82
CA GLY A 21 54.41 19.12 -7.30
C GLY A 21 53.15 18.28 -7.34
N VAL A 22 52.28 18.41 -8.41
CA VAL A 22 51.18 17.47 -8.73
C VAL A 22 51.52 16.78 -10.05
N PRO A 23 51.49 15.43 -10.14
CA PRO A 23 51.71 14.72 -11.41
C PRO A 23 50.50 14.81 -12.31
N GLN A 24 50.67 15.21 -13.56
CA GLN A 24 49.72 15.21 -14.65
C GLN A 24 49.35 13.78 -15.10
N ALA A 25 48.04 13.55 -15.32
CA ALA A 25 47.54 12.42 -16.07
C ALA A 25 47.59 12.66 -17.57
N PRO A 26 47.89 11.65 -18.39
CA PRO A 26 47.97 11.80 -19.86
C PRO A 26 46.60 11.77 -20.52
N ALA A 27 46.47 12.49 -21.62
CA ALA A 27 45.32 12.66 -22.48
C ALA A 27 44.94 11.36 -23.25
N PRO A 28 43.66 11.19 -23.66
CA PRO A 28 43.19 10.00 -24.37
C PRO A 28 43.49 10.05 -25.85
N GLY A 29 44.11 8.95 -26.35
CA GLY A 29 44.32 8.66 -27.73
C GLY A 29 43.08 8.02 -28.36
N SER A 30 42.72 8.51 -29.54
CA SER A 30 41.73 7.96 -30.46
C SER A 30 42.20 6.59 -31.01
N GLY A 31 41.31 5.57 -30.82
CA GLY A 31 41.50 4.24 -31.40
C GLY A 31 40.15 3.58 -31.64
N GLU A 32 39.87 3.26 -32.89
CA GLU A 32 38.72 2.56 -33.44
C GLU A 32 38.50 1.16 -32.80
N PRO A 33 37.27 0.68 -32.64
CA PRO A 33 37.00 -0.66 -32.13
C PRO A 33 37.09 -1.74 -33.20
N LYS A 34 37.95 -2.73 -32.96
CA LYS A 34 38.06 -3.99 -33.73
C LYS A 34 37.10 -5.03 -33.12
N PRO A 35 36.42 -5.91 -33.90
CA PRO A 35 35.46 -6.88 -33.39
C PRO A 35 36.14 -8.03 -32.62
N PRO A 36 35.42 -8.66 -31.66
CA PRO A 36 36.00 -9.72 -30.83
C PRO A 36 36.15 -11.04 -31.61
N GLU A 37 37.35 -11.60 -31.56
CA GLU A 37 37.65 -12.97 -31.95
C GLU A 37 37.24 -13.93 -30.81
N ASP A 38 36.62 -15.03 -31.20
CA ASP A 38 36.27 -16.19 -30.39
C ASP A 38 37.50 -16.75 -29.65
N HIS A 39 37.51 -16.69 -28.31
CA HIS A 39 38.42 -17.50 -27.51
C HIS A 39 37.61 -18.54 -26.75
N ALA A 40 37.83 -19.79 -27.14
CA ALA A 40 37.40 -21.02 -26.48
C ALA A 40 37.62 -20.99 -25.00
N ALA A 41 36.58 -21.40 -24.30
CA ALA A 41 36.56 -21.59 -22.83
C ALA A 41 37.67 -22.56 -22.40
N SER A 42 38.68 -22.05 -21.75
CA SER A 42 39.68 -22.83 -21.04
C SER A 42 39.05 -23.32 -19.70
N GLN A 43 38.71 -24.61 -19.64
CA GLN A 43 38.26 -25.27 -18.44
C GLN A 43 39.39 -25.23 -17.40
N ALA A 44 39.23 -24.45 -16.37
CA ALA A 44 40.07 -24.51 -15.19
C ALA A 44 39.76 -25.80 -14.40
N THR A 45 40.71 -26.72 -14.36
CA THR A 45 40.73 -27.93 -13.55
C THR A 45 40.72 -27.55 -12.05
N PRO A 46 39.80 -28.08 -11.23
CA PRO A 46 39.84 -27.81 -9.77
C PRO A 46 41.02 -28.56 -9.14
N PRO A 47 41.58 -28.05 -8.02
CA PRO A 47 42.71 -28.68 -7.35
C PRO A 47 42.33 -30.05 -6.78
N ARG A 48 43.20 -31.05 -7.02
CA ARG A 48 43.12 -32.39 -6.46
C ARG A 48 43.17 -32.31 -4.93
N GLY A 49 42.09 -32.73 -4.26
CA GLY A 49 42.14 -32.81 -2.81
C GLY A 49 40.86 -33.14 -2.07
N TRP A 50 39.71 -33.34 -2.71
CA TRP A 50 38.52 -33.78 -2.02
C TRP A 50 37.78 -34.83 -2.88
N GLN A 51 38.10 -36.13 -2.69
CA GLN A 51 37.26 -37.21 -3.12
C GLN A 51 36.33 -37.58 -1.98
N ALA A 52 35.04 -37.54 -2.22
CA ALA A 52 34.03 -38.08 -1.32
C ALA A 52 34.30 -39.62 -1.15
N PRO A 53 34.10 -40.22 0.04
CA PRO A 53 34.23 -41.65 0.21
C PRO A 53 33.15 -42.35 -0.62
N ASP A 54 33.58 -43.23 -1.52
CA ASP A 54 32.70 -44.15 -2.25
C ASP A 54 32.00 -45.08 -1.25
N THR A 55 30.70 -44.96 -1.12
CA THR A 55 29.81 -45.80 -0.33
C THR A 55 29.47 -47.12 -1.05
N GLN A 56 30.47 -47.77 -1.65
CA GLN A 56 30.36 -49.16 -2.12
C GLN A 56 31.68 -49.90 -1.87
N ALA A 57 32.01 -50.09 -0.59
CA ALA A 57 32.97 -51.10 -0.23
C ALA A 57 32.25 -52.45 -0.16
N THR A 58 32.45 -53.29 -1.16
CA THR A 58 32.15 -54.75 -1.10
C THR A 58 33.01 -55.35 0.01
N PRO A 59 32.43 -56.10 0.96
CA PRO A 59 33.20 -56.76 2.00
C PRO A 59 34.12 -57.81 1.40
N PRO A 60 35.31 -58.05 1.96
CA PRO A 60 36.25 -59.03 1.47
C PRO A 60 35.67 -60.42 1.56
N PRO A 61 36.00 -61.35 0.61
CA PRO A 61 35.49 -62.73 0.61
C PRO A 61 36.00 -63.47 1.84
N GLY A 62 35.07 -63.94 2.66
CA GLY A 62 35.42 -64.78 3.83
C GLY A 62 34.76 -64.35 5.15
N TRP A 63 33.90 -63.37 5.19
CA TRP A 63 33.14 -62.96 6.40
C TRP A 63 31.73 -63.51 6.32
N GLU A 64 31.49 -64.75 6.80
CA GLU A 64 30.14 -65.21 7.12
C GLU A 64 29.77 -64.77 8.51
N ALA A 65 28.70 -63.97 8.62
CA ALA A 65 28.15 -63.58 9.90
C ALA A 65 27.57 -64.82 10.61
N PRO A 66 27.83 -65.02 11.92
CA PRO A 66 27.26 -66.13 12.65
C PRO A 66 25.73 -66.06 12.61
N GLY A 67 25.08 -67.11 12.11
CA GLY A 67 23.64 -67.29 12.10
C GLY A 67 23.05 -67.27 13.52
N PRO A 68 21.80 -66.82 13.70
CA PRO A 68 21.16 -66.83 15.00
C PRO A 68 21.04 -68.30 15.51
N PRO A 69 21.22 -68.52 16.83
CA PRO A 69 21.14 -69.93 17.42
C PRO A 69 19.73 -70.48 17.21
N ALA A 70 19.71 -71.78 16.84
CA ALA A 70 18.49 -72.55 16.63
C ALA A 70 17.62 -72.60 17.89
N ALA A 71 16.35 -72.23 17.74
CA ALA A 71 15.35 -72.27 18.80
C ALA A 71 15.02 -73.72 19.20
N PRO A 72 14.85 -74.01 20.49
CA PRO A 72 14.45 -75.35 20.93
C PRO A 72 13.00 -75.67 20.50
N PRO A 73 12.66 -76.91 20.16
CA PRO A 73 11.33 -77.26 19.71
C PRO A 73 10.35 -77.35 20.89
N GLY A 74 9.21 -76.63 20.75
CA GLY A 74 8.02 -76.90 21.54
C GLY A 74 7.59 -75.86 22.57
N ARG A 75 7.25 -74.67 22.15
CA ARG A 75 6.22 -73.83 22.81
C ARG A 75 5.47 -73.01 21.78
N GLN A 76 4.16 -73.29 21.66
CA GLN A 76 3.25 -72.49 20.90
C GLN A 76 3.26 -71.06 21.49
N ALA A 77 3.68 -70.04 20.70
CA ALA A 77 3.64 -68.63 21.08
C ALA A 77 2.19 -68.15 21.14
N PRO A 78 1.81 -67.36 22.14
CA PRO A 78 0.52 -66.67 22.15
C PRO A 78 0.42 -65.78 20.94
N HIS A 79 -0.79 -65.67 20.36
CA HIS A 79 -1.10 -64.80 19.25
C HIS A 79 -0.66 -63.35 19.59
N GLN A 80 0.37 -62.85 18.92
CA GLN A 80 0.71 -61.43 18.95
C GLN A 80 -0.41 -60.67 18.22
N PRO A 81 -0.99 -59.65 18.84
CA PRO A 81 -1.87 -58.75 18.12
C PRO A 81 -1.08 -58.06 16.98
N PRO A 82 -1.74 -57.73 15.83
CA PRO A 82 -1.07 -57.10 14.71
C PRO A 82 -0.37 -55.82 15.17
N PRO A 83 0.83 -55.51 14.65
CA PRO A 83 1.53 -54.29 15.02
C PRO A 83 0.63 -53.12 14.68
N PHE A 84 0.22 -52.36 15.68
CA PHE A 84 -0.35 -51.04 15.49
C PHE A 84 0.75 -50.21 14.83
N THR A 85 0.68 -50.06 13.52
CA THR A 85 1.35 -49.00 12.81
C THR A 85 0.68 -47.71 13.29
N ALA A 86 1.15 -47.18 14.41
CA ALA A 86 0.96 -45.77 14.73
C ALA A 86 1.59 -45.02 13.53
N GLN A 87 0.75 -44.62 12.57
CA GLN A 87 1.10 -43.57 11.63
C GLN A 87 1.39 -42.36 12.48
N GLN A 88 2.64 -42.22 12.91
CA GLN A 88 3.11 -40.91 13.36
C GLN A 88 2.76 -39.95 12.25
N PRO A 89 2.01 -38.85 12.54
CA PRO A 89 1.86 -37.80 11.56
C PRO A 89 3.28 -37.46 11.11
N GLN A 90 3.63 -37.84 9.87
CA GLN A 90 4.85 -37.35 9.27
C GLN A 90 4.75 -35.84 9.26
N TYR A 91 5.39 -35.22 10.23
CA TYR A 91 5.66 -33.80 10.21
C TYR A 91 6.55 -33.57 8.98
N GLN A 92 5.90 -33.34 7.83
CA GLN A 92 6.61 -32.86 6.66
C GLN A 92 7.01 -31.42 7.00
N PRO A 93 8.30 -31.15 7.19
CA PRO A 93 8.74 -29.77 7.36
C PRO A 93 8.26 -29.02 6.13
N PRO A 94 7.73 -27.78 6.29
CA PRO A 94 7.26 -26.98 5.16
C PRO A 94 8.37 -26.96 4.11
N ARG A 95 8.08 -27.49 2.92
CA ARG A 95 9.04 -27.53 1.81
C ARG A 95 9.50 -26.10 1.55
N TRP A 96 10.78 -25.86 1.75
CA TRP A 96 11.40 -24.61 1.43
C TRP A 96 11.14 -24.29 -0.04
N ASN A 97 10.42 -23.21 -0.27
CA ASN A 97 10.18 -22.72 -1.61
C ASN A 97 11.25 -21.67 -1.90
N PRO A 98 12.17 -21.89 -2.88
CA PRO A 98 13.24 -20.95 -3.18
C PRO A 98 12.74 -19.56 -3.61
N HIS A 99 11.44 -19.41 -3.85
CA HIS A 99 10.81 -18.16 -4.21
C HIS A 99 10.22 -17.36 -3.02
N GLY A 100 10.50 -17.75 -1.77
CA GLY A 100 10.09 -16.98 -0.58
C GLY A 100 9.77 -17.83 0.64
N LEU A 101 9.67 -17.18 1.80
CA LEU A 101 9.45 -17.78 3.12
C LEU A 101 8.02 -18.36 3.33
N GLY A 102 7.27 -18.60 2.25
CA GLY A 102 5.92 -19.16 2.30
C GLY A 102 4.83 -18.10 2.48
N LYS A 103 3.58 -18.56 2.60
CA LYS A 103 2.38 -17.72 2.84
C LYS A 103 1.71 -18.20 4.13
N PRO A 104 2.24 -17.85 5.33
CA PRO A 104 1.67 -18.31 6.59
C PRO A 104 0.31 -17.68 6.88
N GLY A 105 0.03 -16.51 6.34
CA GLY A 105 -1.22 -15.76 6.49
C GLY A 105 -1.87 -15.38 5.16
N VAL A 106 -2.29 -14.14 5.07
CA VAL A 106 -2.98 -13.58 3.90
C VAL A 106 -2.00 -13.19 2.80
N ILE A 107 -0.78 -12.77 3.15
CA ILE A 107 0.25 -12.28 2.22
C ILE A 107 1.49 -13.18 2.25
N ALA A 108 2.21 -13.23 1.11
CA ALA A 108 3.51 -13.91 1.05
C ALA A 108 4.58 -13.07 1.77
N LEU A 109 5.48 -13.72 2.53
CA LEU A 109 6.58 -13.07 3.24
C LEU A 109 7.79 -12.87 2.31
N ARG A 110 7.59 -12.11 1.25
CA ARG A 110 8.60 -11.71 0.26
C ARG A 110 8.22 -10.36 -0.31
N PRO A 111 9.13 -9.64 -0.99
CA PRO A 111 8.76 -8.46 -1.76
C PRO A 111 7.61 -8.79 -2.73
N LEU A 112 6.48 -8.09 -2.58
CA LEU A 112 5.22 -8.42 -3.27
C LEU A 112 5.20 -7.83 -4.69
N ASN A 113 4.58 -8.52 -5.64
CA ASN A 113 4.20 -7.94 -6.92
C ASN A 113 2.85 -7.21 -6.79
N VAL A 114 2.48 -6.40 -7.80
CA VAL A 114 1.19 -5.67 -7.80
C VAL A 114 0.01 -6.64 -7.67
N GLY A 115 0.07 -7.77 -8.40
CA GLY A 115 -0.93 -8.84 -8.31
C GLY A 115 -1.03 -9.44 -6.90
N ASP A 116 0.11 -9.69 -6.25
CA ASP A 116 0.16 -10.21 -4.87
C ASP A 116 -0.48 -9.24 -3.87
N ILE A 117 -0.33 -7.93 -4.10
CA ILE A 117 -0.93 -6.88 -3.24
C ILE A 117 -2.45 -6.88 -3.38
N LEU A 118 -2.96 -6.91 -4.61
CA LEU A 118 -4.40 -6.94 -4.88
C LEU A 118 -5.04 -8.25 -4.42
N ASP A 119 -4.40 -9.41 -4.71
CA ASP A 119 -4.85 -10.72 -4.23
C ASP A 119 -4.86 -10.79 -2.70
N GLY A 120 -3.84 -10.23 -2.06
CA GLY A 120 -3.76 -10.12 -0.60
C GLY A 120 -4.93 -9.32 -0.02
N ALA A 121 -5.31 -8.19 -0.62
CA ALA A 121 -6.45 -7.39 -0.19
C ALA A 121 -7.77 -8.15 -0.36
N ILE A 122 -7.99 -8.79 -1.52
CA ILE A 122 -9.19 -9.60 -1.79
C ILE A 122 -9.26 -10.81 -0.84
N THR A 123 -8.14 -11.49 -0.63
CA THR A 123 -8.04 -12.64 0.29
C THR A 123 -8.34 -12.22 1.73
N ALA A 124 -7.87 -11.04 2.17
CA ALA A 124 -8.16 -10.49 3.49
C ALA A 124 -9.66 -10.21 3.67
N ILE A 125 -10.31 -9.61 2.66
CA ILE A 125 -11.76 -9.37 2.65
C ILE A 125 -12.51 -10.71 2.74
N ARG A 126 -12.15 -11.68 1.92
CA ARG A 126 -12.84 -12.99 1.88
C ARG A 126 -12.66 -13.78 3.18
N ARG A 127 -11.46 -13.75 3.76
CA ARG A 127 -11.12 -14.52 4.97
C ARG A 127 -11.72 -13.93 6.24
N HIS A 128 -11.84 -12.60 6.29
CA HIS A 128 -12.34 -11.85 7.44
C HIS A 128 -13.55 -10.99 7.07
N ALA A 129 -14.45 -11.51 6.22
CA ALA A 129 -15.51 -10.75 5.59
C ALA A 129 -16.38 -9.98 6.59
N LEU A 130 -16.88 -10.63 7.64
CA LEU A 130 -17.74 -9.99 8.63
C LEU A 130 -17.05 -8.80 9.33
N LEU A 131 -15.76 -8.94 9.64
CA LEU A 131 -15.02 -7.87 10.30
C LEU A 131 -14.70 -6.73 9.34
N VAL A 132 -14.16 -7.05 8.17
CA VAL A 132 -13.69 -6.06 7.18
C VAL A 132 -14.88 -5.31 6.57
N LEU A 133 -15.90 -6.05 6.11
CA LEU A 133 -17.11 -5.45 5.54
C LEU A 133 -17.96 -4.76 6.62
N GLY A 134 -17.97 -5.27 7.86
CA GLY A 134 -18.65 -4.61 8.98
C GLY A 134 -18.07 -3.22 9.30
N ILE A 135 -16.73 -3.11 9.34
CA ILE A 135 -16.06 -1.81 9.48
C ILE A 135 -16.34 -0.95 8.26
N GLY A 136 -16.24 -1.53 7.06
CA GLY A 136 -16.55 -0.85 5.79
C GLY A 136 -17.97 -0.28 5.77
N ALA A 137 -18.97 -1.06 6.20
CA ALA A 137 -20.37 -0.64 6.26
C ALA A 137 -20.59 0.55 7.19
N VAL A 138 -20.02 0.49 8.41
CA VAL A 138 -20.11 1.60 9.37
C VAL A 138 -19.52 2.88 8.80
N VAL A 139 -18.33 2.79 8.20
CA VAL A 139 -17.68 3.95 7.58
C VAL A 139 -18.44 4.43 6.36
N ALA A 140 -18.99 3.53 5.54
CA ALA A 140 -19.79 3.88 4.38
C ALA A 140 -21.08 4.63 4.76
N VAL A 141 -21.76 4.19 5.84
CA VAL A 141 -22.94 4.88 6.37
C VAL A 141 -22.58 6.28 6.86
N ILE A 142 -21.49 6.42 7.62
CA ILE A 142 -21.02 7.73 8.12
C ILE A 142 -20.66 8.63 6.92
N SER A 143 -19.92 8.09 5.94
CA SER A 143 -19.54 8.82 4.72
C SER A 143 -20.77 9.29 3.93
N ALA A 144 -21.74 8.40 3.71
CA ALA A 144 -22.96 8.71 2.99
C ALA A 144 -23.81 9.75 3.70
N ALA A 145 -23.93 9.64 5.04
CA ALA A 145 -24.67 10.62 5.84
C ALA A 145 -24.04 12.02 5.77
N LEU A 146 -22.71 12.10 5.89
CA LEU A 146 -22.00 13.37 5.76
C LEU A 146 -22.12 13.94 4.34
N THR A 147 -21.96 13.11 3.31
CA THR A 147 -22.11 13.52 1.91
C THR A 147 -23.53 13.99 1.63
N PHE A 148 -24.54 13.28 2.14
CA PHE A 148 -25.96 13.69 2.02
C PHE A 148 -26.23 15.06 2.61
N VAL A 149 -25.75 15.29 3.85
CA VAL A 149 -25.92 16.58 4.53
C VAL A 149 -25.24 17.69 3.71
N MET A 150 -24.01 17.47 3.26
CA MET A 150 -23.26 18.44 2.46
C MET A 150 -23.94 18.76 1.13
N GLN A 151 -24.38 17.72 0.41
CA GLN A 151 -25.11 17.90 -0.85
C GLN A 151 -26.41 18.68 -0.64
N LYS A 152 -27.16 18.38 0.43
CA LYS A 152 -28.40 19.08 0.72
C LYS A 152 -28.19 20.59 0.94
N TYR A 153 -27.11 20.99 1.62
CA TYR A 153 -26.79 22.41 1.80
C TYR A 153 -26.30 23.05 0.51
N ALA A 154 -25.42 22.39 -0.24
CA ALA A 154 -24.90 22.91 -1.49
C ALA A 154 -25.97 23.03 -2.60
N LEU A 155 -26.96 22.15 -2.61
CA LEU A 155 -28.04 22.17 -3.60
C LEU A 155 -29.08 23.29 -3.32
N ALA A 156 -29.18 23.78 -2.08
CA ALA A 156 -30.06 24.90 -1.78
C ALA A 156 -29.67 26.18 -2.54
N ASP A 157 -28.36 26.38 -2.73
CA ASP A 157 -27.83 27.54 -3.47
C ASP A 157 -27.87 27.30 -5.00
N LEU A 158 -27.82 26.02 -5.45
CA LEU A 158 -27.94 25.67 -6.85
C LEU A 158 -29.37 25.93 -7.44
N GLU A 159 -30.41 25.91 -6.62
CA GLU A 159 -31.76 26.32 -7.04
C GLU A 159 -31.79 27.80 -7.48
N GLY A 160 -31.07 28.67 -6.80
CA GLY A 160 -30.89 30.07 -7.19
C GLY A 160 -30.17 30.22 -8.54
N PHE A 161 -29.16 29.39 -8.80
CA PHE A 161 -28.47 29.35 -10.10
C PHE A 161 -29.40 28.92 -11.23
N ALA A 162 -30.15 27.82 -11.03
CA ALA A 162 -31.07 27.33 -12.04
C ALA A 162 -32.12 28.37 -12.43
N THR A 163 -32.72 29.06 -11.45
CA THR A 163 -33.70 30.12 -11.71
C THR A 163 -33.09 31.33 -12.45
N THR A 164 -31.85 31.70 -12.16
CA THR A 164 -31.17 32.80 -12.84
C THR A 164 -30.78 32.46 -14.27
N VAL A 165 -30.39 31.19 -14.53
CA VAL A 165 -30.14 30.70 -15.90
C VAL A 165 -31.41 30.63 -16.72
N GLU A 166 -32.58 30.32 -16.13
CA GLU A 166 -33.87 30.34 -16.80
C GLU A 166 -34.32 31.77 -17.17
N LEU A 167 -33.93 32.77 -16.39
CA LEU A 167 -34.19 34.20 -16.73
C LEU A 167 -33.43 34.66 -17.99
N GLY A 168 -32.35 34.00 -18.36
CA GLY A 168 -31.60 34.23 -19.59
C GLY A 168 -31.18 35.68 -19.80
N PRO A 169 -31.45 36.31 -20.97
CA PRO A 169 -31.04 37.65 -21.29
C PRO A 169 -31.72 38.77 -20.43
N ALA A 170 -32.70 38.41 -19.61
CA ALA A 170 -33.37 39.36 -18.72
C ALA A 170 -32.62 39.54 -17.38
N ALA A 171 -31.64 38.71 -17.07
CA ALA A 171 -30.82 38.83 -15.87
C ALA A 171 -29.83 40.02 -16.02
N THR A 172 -29.70 40.82 -14.97
CA THR A 172 -28.69 41.90 -14.94
C THR A 172 -27.26 41.30 -14.84
N GLU A 173 -26.27 42.05 -15.35
CA GLU A 173 -24.84 41.61 -15.24
C GLU A 173 -24.42 41.42 -13.78
N GLU A 174 -24.98 42.17 -12.85
CA GLU A 174 -24.68 42.04 -11.43
C GLU A 174 -25.29 40.80 -10.82
N GLU A 175 -26.50 40.43 -11.16
CA GLU A 175 -27.15 39.17 -10.76
C GLU A 175 -26.40 37.99 -11.32
N LEU A 176 -26.06 38.04 -12.61
CA LEU A 176 -25.30 36.95 -13.26
C LEU A 176 -23.92 36.75 -12.60
N ARG A 177 -23.21 37.84 -12.32
CA ARG A 177 -21.92 37.82 -11.63
C ARG A 177 -22.03 37.21 -10.22
N ASN A 178 -22.99 37.65 -9.42
CA ASN A 178 -23.19 37.20 -8.05
C ASN A 178 -23.55 35.72 -8.00
N VAL A 179 -24.40 35.25 -8.90
CA VAL A 179 -24.80 33.86 -9.02
C VAL A 179 -23.62 33.00 -9.48
N VAL A 180 -22.85 33.43 -10.48
CA VAL A 180 -21.67 32.69 -10.95
C VAL A 180 -20.63 32.57 -9.85
N PHE A 181 -20.28 33.66 -9.19
CA PHE A 181 -19.27 33.63 -8.09
C PHE A 181 -19.77 32.85 -6.89
N GLY A 182 -21.05 32.95 -6.51
CA GLY A 182 -21.66 32.13 -5.46
C GLY A 182 -21.57 30.64 -5.77
N THR A 183 -22.06 30.23 -6.93
CA THR A 183 -22.03 28.82 -7.35
C THR A 183 -20.62 28.24 -7.42
N PHE A 184 -19.65 29.02 -7.96
CA PHE A 184 -18.25 28.58 -7.93
C PHE A 184 -17.70 28.47 -6.51
N GLY A 185 -18.06 29.35 -5.60
CA GLY A 185 -17.71 29.30 -4.18
C GLY A 185 -18.25 28.04 -3.52
N ASP A 186 -19.51 27.72 -3.76
CA ASP A 186 -20.17 26.52 -3.21
C ASP A 186 -19.58 25.23 -3.77
N LEU A 187 -19.31 25.16 -5.07
CA LEU A 187 -18.64 24.03 -5.69
C LEU A 187 -17.24 23.78 -5.09
N ILE A 188 -16.48 24.85 -4.87
CA ILE A 188 -15.16 24.76 -4.23
C ILE A 188 -15.32 24.30 -2.78
N LEU A 189 -16.27 24.82 -2.04
CA LEU A 189 -16.54 24.43 -0.65
C LEU A 189 -16.95 22.94 -0.56
N VAL A 190 -17.80 22.46 -1.47
CA VAL A 190 -18.18 21.05 -1.56
C VAL A 190 -16.97 20.17 -1.90
N LEU A 191 -16.15 20.60 -2.85
CA LEU A 191 -14.93 19.87 -3.23
C LEU A 191 -13.95 19.77 -2.06
N ILE A 192 -13.68 20.86 -1.37
CA ILE A 192 -12.79 20.90 -0.21
C ILE A 192 -13.31 20.00 0.90
N SER A 193 -14.56 20.18 1.28
CA SER A 193 -15.17 19.46 2.39
C SER A 193 -15.34 17.98 2.09
N SER A 194 -15.75 17.59 0.89
CA SER A 194 -15.86 16.17 0.49
C SER A 194 -14.49 15.47 0.44
N THR A 195 -13.47 16.16 -0.08
CA THR A 195 -12.09 15.64 -0.10
C THR A 195 -11.55 15.46 1.32
N LEU A 196 -11.77 16.43 2.20
CA LEU A 196 -11.32 16.38 3.59
C LEU A 196 -12.01 15.24 4.34
N VAL A 197 -13.32 15.12 4.23
CA VAL A 197 -14.10 14.07 4.89
C VAL A 197 -13.73 12.69 4.36
N SER A 198 -13.68 12.51 3.05
CA SER A 198 -13.37 11.21 2.45
C SER A 198 -11.94 10.75 2.79
N THR A 199 -10.95 11.64 2.70
CA THR A 199 -9.56 11.33 3.07
C THR A 199 -9.43 11.02 4.56
N PHE A 200 -10.12 11.78 5.41
CA PHE A 200 -10.14 11.53 6.84
C PHE A 200 -10.71 10.14 7.17
N LEU A 201 -11.89 9.81 6.64
CA LEU A 201 -12.54 8.53 6.89
C LEU A 201 -11.75 7.35 6.32
N LEU A 202 -11.17 7.51 5.12
CA LEU A 202 -10.29 6.50 4.53
C LEU A 202 -9.05 6.25 5.39
N THR A 203 -8.45 7.32 5.92
CA THR A 203 -7.24 7.23 6.77
C THR A 203 -7.53 6.53 8.08
N VAL A 204 -8.65 6.85 8.73
CA VAL A 204 -9.10 6.15 9.93
C VAL A 204 -9.34 4.66 9.63
N THR A 205 -10.03 4.38 8.52
CA THR A 205 -10.26 3.00 8.06
C THR A 205 -8.95 2.27 7.80
N THR A 206 -7.99 2.92 7.16
CA THR A 206 -6.65 2.36 6.90
C THR A 206 -5.93 2.01 8.20
N GLY A 207 -6.03 2.86 9.22
CA GLY A 207 -5.49 2.56 10.56
C GLY A 207 -6.16 1.35 11.22
N LEU A 208 -7.49 1.24 11.13
CA LEU A 208 -8.22 0.07 11.62
C LEU A 208 -7.83 -1.20 10.86
N MET A 209 -7.74 -1.12 9.53
CA MET A 209 -7.32 -2.25 8.68
C MET A 209 -5.84 -2.63 8.94
N ALA A 210 -4.98 -1.70 9.35
CA ALA A 210 -3.61 -1.99 9.74
C ALA A 210 -3.54 -2.92 10.96
N ALA A 211 -4.38 -2.72 11.96
CA ALA A 211 -4.48 -3.61 13.12
C ALA A 211 -4.98 -5.01 12.72
N VAL A 212 -5.97 -5.09 11.82
CA VAL A 212 -6.48 -6.35 11.28
C VAL A 212 -5.38 -7.09 10.50
N MET A 213 -4.70 -6.39 9.57
CA MET A 213 -3.67 -6.98 8.72
C MET A 213 -2.40 -7.35 9.48
N GLY A 214 -2.01 -6.60 10.51
CA GLY A 214 -0.86 -6.93 11.33
C GLY A 214 -0.95 -8.33 11.96
N ARG A 215 -2.15 -8.79 12.25
CA ARG A 215 -2.43 -10.15 12.76
C ARG A 215 -2.68 -11.16 11.64
N ALA A 216 -3.49 -10.77 10.64
CA ALA A 216 -3.86 -11.64 9.53
C ALA A 216 -2.65 -12.05 8.68
N ALA A 217 -1.65 -11.18 8.54
CA ALA A 217 -0.39 -11.48 7.87
C ALA A 217 0.41 -12.60 8.55
N LEU A 218 0.31 -12.70 9.88
CA LEU A 218 0.95 -13.74 10.68
C LEU A 218 0.06 -14.99 10.86
N GLY A 219 -1.10 -15.07 10.21
CA GLY A 219 -2.04 -16.17 10.36
C GLY A 219 -2.70 -16.28 11.75
N ARG A 220 -2.63 -15.21 12.57
CA ARG A 220 -3.25 -15.19 13.91
C ARG A 220 -4.74 -14.90 13.82
N GLU A 221 -5.49 -15.34 14.80
CA GLU A 221 -6.91 -15.04 14.90
C GLU A 221 -7.16 -13.53 15.01
N VAL A 222 -8.14 -13.06 14.23
CA VAL A 222 -8.55 -11.66 14.19
C VAL A 222 -10.02 -11.58 14.53
N THR A 223 -10.31 -10.93 15.67
CA THR A 223 -11.67 -10.60 16.11
C THR A 223 -11.80 -9.09 16.27
N PHE A 224 -13.03 -8.57 16.19
CA PHE A 224 -13.29 -7.13 16.37
C PHE A 224 -12.74 -6.62 17.70
N GLY A 225 -13.00 -7.34 18.81
CA GLY A 225 -12.54 -6.94 20.13
C GLY A 225 -11.02 -6.85 20.26
N ILE A 226 -10.30 -7.75 19.60
CA ILE A 226 -8.83 -7.75 19.59
C ILE A 226 -8.29 -6.57 18.76
N ALA A 227 -8.82 -6.37 17.55
CA ALA A 227 -8.44 -5.26 16.68
C ALA A 227 -8.74 -3.91 17.33
N TRP A 228 -9.91 -3.79 17.98
CA TRP A 228 -10.31 -2.58 18.69
C TRP A 228 -9.37 -2.25 19.85
N ARG A 229 -9.06 -3.24 20.71
CA ARG A 229 -8.12 -3.05 21.84
C ARG A 229 -6.72 -2.60 21.37
N GLU A 230 -6.31 -2.99 20.18
CA GLU A 230 -5.02 -2.60 19.61
C GLU A 230 -5.02 -1.15 19.10
N VAL A 231 -6.15 -0.70 18.55
CA VAL A 231 -6.31 0.65 18.00
C VAL A 231 -6.75 1.66 19.08
N GLN A 232 -7.58 1.25 20.03
CA GLN A 232 -8.16 2.13 21.05
C GLN A 232 -7.13 3.07 21.72
N PRO A 233 -5.96 2.60 22.22
CA PRO A 233 -5.00 3.50 22.87
C PRO A 233 -4.33 4.49 21.90
N ARG A 234 -4.57 4.32 20.60
CA ARG A 234 -3.98 5.14 19.52
C ARG A 234 -5.02 5.89 18.70
N LEU A 235 -6.29 5.82 19.09
CA LEU A 235 -7.35 6.52 18.38
C LEU A 235 -7.05 8.02 18.29
N LEU A 236 -6.63 8.65 19.37
CA LEU A 236 -6.33 10.09 19.34
C LEU A 236 -5.17 10.44 18.43
N PRO A 237 -3.99 9.77 18.48
CA PRO A 237 -2.94 9.97 17.48
C PRO A 237 -3.39 9.63 16.04
N LEU A 238 -4.20 8.58 15.84
CA LEU A 238 -4.72 8.19 14.54
C LEU A 238 -5.66 9.26 13.96
N LEU A 239 -6.57 9.80 14.76
CA LEU A 239 -7.43 10.92 14.36
C LEU A 239 -6.59 12.15 14.00
N GLY A 240 -5.52 12.42 14.77
CA GLY A 240 -4.56 13.47 14.44
C GLY A 240 -3.89 13.24 13.07
N VAL A 241 -3.40 12.03 12.80
CA VAL A 241 -2.81 11.67 11.50
C VAL A 241 -3.85 11.79 10.38
N ALA A 242 -5.07 11.31 10.60
CA ALA A 242 -6.14 11.39 9.62
C ALA A 242 -6.50 12.85 9.29
N PHE A 243 -6.64 13.69 10.31
CA PHE A 243 -6.90 15.11 10.11
C PHE A 243 -5.76 15.85 9.43
N GLY A 244 -4.52 15.64 9.89
CA GLY A 244 -3.33 16.25 9.28
C GLY A 244 -3.15 15.83 7.82
N TYR A 245 -3.33 14.55 7.52
CA TYR A 245 -3.25 14.05 6.14
C TYR A 245 -4.37 14.58 5.26
N ALA A 246 -5.62 14.59 5.76
CA ALA A 246 -6.75 15.14 5.02
C ALA A 246 -6.55 16.62 4.73
N LEU A 247 -6.13 17.41 5.71
CA LEU A 247 -5.87 18.83 5.56
C LEU A 247 -4.75 19.11 4.54
N LEU A 248 -3.62 18.42 4.66
CA LEU A 248 -2.47 18.59 3.76
C LEU A 248 -2.81 18.16 2.31
N SER A 249 -3.56 17.08 2.15
CA SER A 249 -4.00 16.62 0.83
C SER A 249 -4.99 17.61 0.20
N THR A 250 -5.94 18.10 0.97
CA THR A 250 -6.93 19.09 0.51
C THR A 250 -6.26 20.41 0.12
N ILE A 251 -5.36 20.94 0.95
CA ILE A 251 -4.58 22.15 0.62
C ILE A 251 -3.72 21.90 -0.62
N GLY A 252 -3.10 20.74 -0.74
CA GLY A 252 -2.30 20.38 -1.90
C GLY A 252 -3.11 20.38 -3.19
N ILE A 253 -4.33 19.81 -3.18
CA ILE A 253 -5.25 19.82 -4.33
C ILE A 253 -5.72 21.24 -4.66
N LEU A 254 -6.02 22.03 -3.65
CA LEU A 254 -6.46 23.43 -3.83
C LEU A 254 -5.37 24.30 -4.46
N LEU A 255 -4.12 24.11 -4.07
CA LEU A 255 -2.98 24.82 -4.66
C LEU A 255 -2.73 24.39 -6.12
N CYS A 256 -2.75 23.09 -6.38
CA CYS A 256 -2.60 22.49 -7.70
C CYS A 256 -2.75 20.96 -7.60
N ILE A 257 -3.15 20.30 -8.68
CA ILE A 257 -3.30 18.85 -8.72
C ILE A 257 -1.97 18.14 -8.39
N ILE A 258 -0.84 18.65 -8.90
CA ILE A 258 0.48 18.02 -8.70
C ILE A 258 0.89 17.98 -7.22
N PRO A 259 0.92 19.09 -6.45
CA PRO A 259 1.17 19.06 -5.01
C PRO A 259 0.18 18.17 -4.26
N GLY A 260 -1.09 18.14 -4.67
CA GLY A 260 -2.11 17.30 -4.08
C GLY A 260 -1.80 15.80 -4.23
N VAL A 261 -1.44 15.36 -5.43
CA VAL A 261 -1.05 13.98 -5.72
C VAL A 261 0.23 13.60 -4.97
N LEU A 262 1.20 14.51 -4.89
CA LEU A 262 2.42 14.29 -4.10
C LEU A 262 2.08 14.13 -2.61
N ALA A 263 1.28 15.02 -2.04
CA ALA A 263 0.83 14.95 -0.66
C ALA A 263 0.09 13.63 -0.39
N TRP A 264 -0.84 13.27 -1.28
CA TRP A 264 -1.59 12.02 -1.21
C TRP A 264 -0.67 10.80 -1.21
N ALA A 265 0.32 10.72 -2.09
CA ALA A 265 1.23 9.58 -2.17
C ALA A 265 2.21 9.51 -0.99
N PHE A 266 2.86 10.65 -0.63
CA PHE A 266 3.88 10.66 0.41
C PHE A 266 3.35 10.35 1.81
N TRP A 267 2.10 10.70 2.11
CA TRP A 267 1.51 10.52 3.45
C TRP A 267 0.48 9.41 3.54
N ALA A 268 0.18 8.70 2.43
CA ALA A 268 -0.76 7.58 2.43
C ALA A 268 -0.41 6.48 3.43
N LEU A 269 0.88 6.25 3.68
CA LEU A 269 1.38 5.21 4.57
C LEU A 269 1.50 5.65 6.04
N ALA A 270 1.09 6.89 6.38
CA ALA A 270 1.23 7.41 7.74
C ALA A 270 0.33 6.67 8.76
N ALA A 271 -0.92 6.34 8.37
CA ALA A 271 -1.84 5.63 9.26
C ALA A 271 -1.37 4.20 9.60
N PRO A 272 -1.00 3.34 8.63
CA PRO A 272 -0.44 2.03 8.96
C PRO A 272 0.89 2.12 9.72
N ALA A 273 1.75 3.10 9.41
CA ALA A 273 2.98 3.33 10.17
C ALA A 273 2.68 3.64 11.65
N LEU A 274 1.72 4.53 11.92
CA LEU A 274 1.32 4.86 13.28
C LEU A 274 0.84 3.63 14.07
N VAL A 275 -0.05 2.85 13.47
CA VAL A 275 -0.70 1.73 14.17
C VAL A 275 0.27 0.56 14.37
N LEU A 276 1.04 0.20 13.35
CA LEU A 276 1.92 -0.97 13.38
C LEU A 276 3.26 -0.70 14.09
N GLU A 277 3.84 0.48 13.94
CA GLU A 277 5.13 0.83 14.57
C GLU A 277 4.96 1.46 15.97
N ARG A 278 3.71 1.72 16.38
CA ARG A 278 3.42 2.31 17.70
C ARG A 278 4.08 3.66 17.94
N GLY A 279 4.26 4.44 16.87
CA GLY A 279 4.92 5.73 16.90
C GLY A 279 4.02 6.89 17.33
N THR A 280 4.61 8.09 17.38
CA THR A 280 3.90 9.35 17.55
C THR A 280 3.40 9.89 16.22
N PHE A 281 2.48 10.86 16.24
CA PHE A 281 1.98 11.58 15.08
C PHE A 281 3.11 12.03 14.13
N ARG A 282 4.11 12.76 14.65
CA ARG A 282 5.22 13.28 13.86
C ARG A 282 6.10 12.19 13.27
N GLN A 283 6.30 11.10 14.01
CA GLN A 283 7.05 9.94 13.54
C GLN A 283 6.32 9.24 12.39
N ALA A 284 4.99 9.11 12.45
CA ALA A 284 4.20 8.48 11.40
C ALA A 284 4.34 9.20 10.04
N PHE A 285 4.26 10.54 10.04
CA PHE A 285 4.45 11.32 8.81
C PHE A 285 5.87 11.20 8.26
N SER A 286 6.89 11.37 9.13
CA SER A 286 8.30 11.22 8.73
C SER A 286 8.60 9.82 8.21
N ARG A 287 8.00 8.82 8.84
CA ARG A 287 8.15 7.41 8.46
C ARG A 287 7.53 7.13 7.09
N SER A 288 6.31 7.63 6.85
CA SER A 288 5.65 7.50 5.55
C SER A 288 6.51 8.10 4.43
N VAL A 289 7.00 9.33 4.59
CA VAL A 289 7.88 9.98 3.60
C VAL A 289 9.15 9.17 3.33
N LYS A 290 9.79 8.62 4.37
CA LYS A 290 10.98 7.77 4.22
C LYS A 290 10.68 6.48 3.45
N LEU A 291 9.55 5.82 3.73
CA LEU A 291 9.16 4.60 3.05
C LEU A 291 8.79 4.84 1.59
N VAL A 292 8.09 5.93 1.28
CA VAL A 292 7.67 6.27 -0.07
C VAL A 292 8.84 6.78 -0.91
N GLY A 293 9.72 7.63 -0.35
CA GLY A 293 10.76 8.35 -1.08
C GLY A 293 11.71 7.49 -1.91
N GLY A 294 11.95 6.24 -1.54
CA GLY A 294 12.83 5.36 -2.33
C GLY A 294 12.12 4.41 -3.30
N GLY A 295 10.78 4.49 -3.38
CA GLY A 295 9.95 3.72 -4.30
C GLY A 295 8.72 4.49 -4.74
N PHE A 296 8.82 5.82 -4.84
CA PHE A 296 7.70 6.72 -5.07
C PHE A 296 6.81 6.29 -6.24
N TRP A 297 7.38 6.06 -7.41
CA TRP A 297 6.61 5.69 -8.60
C TRP A 297 5.86 4.37 -8.45
N ARG A 298 6.45 3.43 -7.72
CA ARG A 298 5.81 2.16 -7.43
C ARG A 298 4.64 2.33 -6.46
N VAL A 299 4.84 3.06 -5.36
CA VAL A 299 3.79 3.33 -4.37
C VAL A 299 2.65 4.11 -5.03
N LEU A 300 2.98 5.19 -5.75
CA LEU A 300 2.01 5.98 -6.50
C LEU A 300 1.23 5.11 -7.49
N GLY A 301 1.93 4.29 -8.29
CA GLY A 301 1.28 3.43 -9.28
C GLY A 301 0.32 2.42 -8.67
N VAL A 302 0.69 1.77 -7.56
CA VAL A 302 -0.18 0.80 -6.88
C VAL A 302 -1.38 1.48 -6.23
N LEU A 303 -1.18 2.62 -5.56
CA LEU A 303 -2.26 3.38 -4.95
C LEU A 303 -3.22 3.94 -6.00
N LEU A 304 -2.70 4.45 -7.11
CA LEU A 304 -3.50 4.93 -8.23
C LEU A 304 -4.32 3.80 -8.87
N LEU A 305 -3.70 2.64 -9.07
CA LEU A 305 -4.39 1.45 -9.59
C LEU A 305 -5.52 1.02 -8.63
N ALA A 306 -5.25 0.98 -7.33
CA ALA A 306 -6.28 0.66 -6.34
C ALA A 306 -7.43 1.68 -6.35
N TRP A 307 -7.11 2.97 -6.49
CA TRP A 307 -8.09 4.03 -6.63
C TRP A 307 -8.93 3.89 -7.92
N VAL A 308 -8.31 3.56 -9.05
CA VAL A 308 -9.02 3.32 -10.32
C VAL A 308 -9.95 2.12 -10.20
N ILE A 309 -9.48 1.02 -9.63
CA ILE A 309 -10.31 -0.17 -9.39
C ILE A 309 -11.48 0.18 -8.47
N GLN A 310 -11.22 0.85 -7.37
CA GLN A 310 -12.26 1.32 -6.44
C GLN A 310 -13.31 2.18 -7.17
N SER A 311 -12.84 3.20 -7.92
CA SER A 311 -13.72 4.12 -8.64
C SER A 311 -14.58 3.39 -9.66
N PHE A 312 -14.00 2.44 -10.38
CA PHE A 312 -14.73 1.61 -11.35
C PHE A 312 -15.86 0.81 -10.68
N PHE A 313 -15.53 0.08 -9.59
CA PHE A 313 -16.53 -0.68 -8.83
C PHE A 313 -17.61 0.23 -8.24
N GLN A 314 -17.19 1.36 -7.67
CA GLN A 314 -18.12 2.32 -7.08
C GLN A 314 -19.09 2.88 -8.11
N ASN A 315 -18.60 3.28 -9.29
CA ASN A 315 -19.46 3.78 -10.35
C ASN A 315 -20.41 2.72 -10.91
N ILE A 316 -19.95 1.47 -11.11
CA ILE A 316 -20.83 0.38 -11.56
C ILE A 316 -21.96 0.12 -10.57
N ILE A 317 -21.65 0.04 -9.27
CA ILE A 317 -22.67 -0.21 -8.24
C ILE A 317 -23.59 1.00 -8.10
N GLN A 318 -23.08 2.21 -8.27
CA GLN A 318 -23.85 3.45 -8.18
C GLN A 318 -24.78 3.67 -9.38
N LEU A 319 -24.45 3.10 -10.56
CA LEU A 319 -25.16 3.35 -11.82
C LEU A 319 -26.68 3.13 -11.74
N PRO A 320 -27.22 2.02 -11.21
CA PRO A 320 -28.68 1.82 -11.13
C PRO A 320 -29.37 2.88 -10.23
N PHE A 321 -28.67 3.37 -9.22
CA PHE A 321 -29.19 4.40 -8.31
C PHE A 321 -29.20 5.78 -8.96
N THR A 322 -28.21 6.09 -9.81
CA THR A 322 -28.15 7.36 -10.55
C THR A 322 -29.13 7.42 -11.71
N ILE A 323 -29.39 6.29 -12.40
CA ILE A 323 -30.43 6.20 -13.45
C ILE A 323 -31.81 6.51 -12.85
N GLY A 324 -32.09 6.02 -11.64
CA GLY A 324 -33.34 6.27 -10.93
C GLY A 324 -33.57 7.72 -10.50
N THR A 325 -32.52 8.56 -10.47
CA THR A 325 -32.61 9.95 -10.01
C THR A 325 -32.77 10.98 -11.12
N GLY A 326 -33.00 10.60 -12.36
CA GLY A 326 -33.15 11.56 -13.46
C GLY A 326 -31.87 12.32 -13.84
N VAL A 327 -30.81 12.24 -13.02
CA VAL A 327 -29.49 12.86 -13.30
C VAL A 327 -28.89 12.33 -14.61
N PHE A 328 -29.17 11.08 -14.93
CA PHE A 328 -28.78 10.48 -16.21
C PHE A 328 -29.50 11.15 -17.41
N GLY A 329 -30.76 11.58 -17.22
CA GLY A 329 -31.53 12.30 -18.26
C GLY A 329 -30.93 13.69 -18.57
N GLN A 330 -30.30 14.35 -17.61
CA GLN A 330 -29.61 15.65 -17.81
C GLN A 330 -28.43 15.54 -18.76
N MET A 331 -27.74 14.38 -18.80
CA MET A 331 -26.63 14.13 -19.71
C MET A 331 -27.07 14.21 -21.19
N PHE A 332 -28.35 13.91 -21.46
CA PHE A 332 -28.97 13.97 -22.80
C PHE A 332 -29.78 15.24 -23.03
N ASN A 333 -30.04 16.05 -21.99
CA ASN A 333 -30.76 17.32 -22.06
C ASN A 333 -29.99 18.40 -21.28
N PRO A 334 -28.87 18.90 -21.79
CA PRO A 334 -28.02 19.86 -21.07
C PRO A 334 -28.66 21.22 -20.81
N GLY A 335 -29.87 21.49 -21.36
CA GLY A 335 -30.60 22.74 -21.14
C GLY A 335 -31.55 22.74 -19.93
N LYS A 336 -31.69 21.61 -19.21
CA LYS A 336 -32.49 21.53 -17.98
C LYS A 336 -31.60 21.21 -16.79
N VAL A 337 -31.30 22.19 -15.96
CA VAL A 337 -30.65 21.96 -14.65
C VAL A 337 -31.75 21.51 -13.68
N THR A 338 -31.87 20.20 -13.44
CA THR A 338 -32.77 19.67 -12.41
C THR A 338 -31.96 19.44 -11.14
N VAL A 339 -32.40 20.07 -10.05
CA VAL A 339 -31.81 19.85 -8.72
C VAL A 339 -32.40 18.57 -8.13
N PRO A 340 -31.57 17.60 -7.71
CA PRO A 340 -32.07 16.35 -7.15
C PRO A 340 -32.87 16.59 -5.88
N GLY A 341 -34.08 16.03 -5.81
CA GLY A 341 -34.90 16.08 -4.62
C GLY A 341 -34.35 15.23 -3.47
N THR A 342 -34.85 15.44 -2.25
CA THR A 342 -34.41 14.69 -1.05
C THR A 342 -34.52 13.17 -1.23
N GLY A 343 -35.56 12.68 -1.93
CA GLY A 343 -35.73 11.24 -2.22
C GLY A 343 -34.64 10.69 -3.14
N GLU A 344 -34.22 11.47 -4.12
CA GLU A 344 -33.15 11.09 -5.06
C GLU A 344 -31.78 11.08 -4.36
N LEU A 345 -31.52 12.05 -3.47
CA LEU A 345 -30.32 12.08 -2.64
C LEU A 345 -30.26 10.87 -1.68
N LEU A 346 -31.37 10.46 -1.11
CA LEU A 346 -31.45 9.24 -0.28
C LEU A 346 -31.15 7.99 -1.11
N LEU A 347 -31.69 7.91 -2.32
CA LEU A 347 -31.43 6.78 -3.24
C LEU A 347 -29.94 6.72 -3.62
N GLN A 348 -29.33 7.84 -3.94
CA GLN A 348 -27.89 7.93 -4.20
C GLN A 348 -27.06 7.51 -2.98
N SER A 349 -27.47 7.96 -1.77
CA SER A 349 -26.82 7.59 -0.52
C SER A 349 -26.88 6.08 -0.25
N ALA A 350 -27.99 5.42 -0.59
CA ALA A 350 -28.13 3.97 -0.50
C ALA A 350 -27.12 3.25 -1.42
N GLY A 351 -27.00 3.70 -2.67
CA GLY A 351 -25.98 3.19 -3.60
C GLY A 351 -24.56 3.40 -3.08
N GLN A 352 -24.28 4.59 -2.51
CA GLN A 352 -22.98 4.91 -1.91
C GLN A 352 -22.64 3.99 -0.72
N ILE A 353 -23.60 3.67 0.14
CA ILE A 353 -23.40 2.75 1.26
C ILE A 353 -23.04 1.35 0.76
N ILE A 354 -23.78 0.83 -0.20
CA ILE A 354 -23.54 -0.51 -0.77
C ILE A 354 -22.15 -0.57 -1.41
N ALA A 355 -21.83 0.39 -2.28
CA ALA A 355 -20.55 0.47 -2.96
C ALA A 355 -19.39 0.68 -1.97
N GLY A 356 -19.53 1.62 -1.04
CA GLY A 356 -18.53 1.97 -0.05
C GLY A 356 -18.21 0.86 0.94
N THR A 357 -19.20 0.00 1.26
CA THR A 357 -18.99 -1.15 2.16
C THR A 357 -17.88 -2.07 1.67
N ILE A 358 -17.70 -2.21 0.37
CA ILE A 358 -16.65 -3.04 -0.23
C ILE A 358 -15.45 -2.19 -0.65
N ALA A 359 -15.70 -1.07 -1.28
CA ALA A 359 -14.68 -0.25 -1.93
C ALA A 359 -13.72 0.44 -0.91
N ILE A 360 -14.26 0.96 0.20
CA ILE A 360 -13.46 1.66 1.22
C ILE A 360 -12.45 0.71 1.89
N PRO A 361 -12.85 -0.45 2.45
CA PRO A 361 -11.89 -1.36 3.06
C PRO A 361 -10.92 -1.98 2.05
N PHE A 362 -11.30 -2.14 0.78
CA PHE A 362 -10.39 -2.62 -0.26
C PHE A 362 -9.17 -1.70 -0.41
N VAL A 363 -9.37 -0.39 -0.61
CA VAL A 363 -8.25 0.57 -0.75
C VAL A 363 -7.47 0.68 0.55
N ALA A 364 -8.15 0.67 1.69
CA ALA A 364 -7.48 0.68 2.99
C ALA A 364 -6.54 -0.53 3.16
N LEU A 365 -6.99 -1.74 2.80
CA LEU A 365 -6.17 -2.96 2.84
C LEU A 365 -5.01 -2.90 1.85
N VAL A 366 -5.24 -2.46 0.60
CA VAL A 366 -4.16 -2.26 -0.38
C VAL A 366 -3.10 -1.33 0.19
N THR A 367 -3.50 -0.21 0.79
CA THR A 367 -2.58 0.76 1.40
C THR A 367 -1.73 0.13 2.52
N VAL A 368 -2.36 -0.69 3.37
CA VAL A 368 -1.64 -1.41 4.43
C VAL A 368 -0.67 -2.44 3.85
N ILE A 369 -1.06 -3.18 2.81
CA ILE A 369 -0.19 -4.17 2.17
C ILE A 369 0.98 -3.48 1.46
N VAL A 370 0.76 -2.32 0.81
CA VAL A 370 1.83 -1.49 0.25
C VAL A 370 2.81 -1.04 1.34
N TYR A 371 2.31 -0.65 2.51
CA TYR A 371 3.17 -0.32 3.65
C TYR A 371 4.05 -1.53 4.06
N LEU A 372 3.46 -2.73 4.17
CA LEU A 372 4.19 -3.95 4.49
C LEU A 372 5.22 -4.30 3.39
N ASP A 373 4.85 -4.18 2.11
CA ASP A 373 5.76 -4.38 0.96
C ASP A 373 6.96 -3.42 1.02
N GLN A 374 6.73 -2.14 1.31
CA GLN A 374 7.83 -1.17 1.44
C GLN A 374 8.74 -1.48 2.62
N ARG A 375 8.21 -1.96 3.74
CA ARG A 375 9.03 -2.41 4.87
C ARG A 375 9.83 -3.67 4.56
N MET A 376 9.23 -4.66 3.91
CA MET A 376 9.94 -5.86 3.47
C MET A 376 11.11 -5.51 2.53
N ARG A 377 10.89 -4.59 1.59
CA ARG A 377 11.92 -4.19 0.62
C ARG A 377 13.06 -3.37 1.20
N ARG A 378 12.79 -2.59 2.25
CA ARG A 378 13.74 -1.60 2.77
C ARG A 378 14.41 -1.99 4.08
N GLU A 379 13.72 -2.77 4.88
CA GLU A 379 14.10 -3.09 6.25
C GLU A 379 14.34 -4.58 6.46
N GLY A 380 14.16 -5.41 5.43
CA GLY A 380 14.30 -6.86 5.56
C GLY A 380 13.31 -7.46 6.54
N MET A 381 12.12 -6.84 6.70
CA MET A 381 11.09 -7.28 7.64
C MET A 381 10.53 -8.67 7.33
N ASP A 382 10.77 -9.19 6.11
CA ASP A 382 10.47 -10.56 5.71
C ASP A 382 11.10 -11.59 6.66
N ILE A 383 12.35 -11.37 7.06
CA ILE A 383 13.09 -12.24 7.99
C ILE A 383 12.47 -12.18 9.39
N GLU A 384 12.12 -11.00 9.87
CA GLU A 384 11.47 -10.81 11.18
C GLU A 384 10.07 -11.43 11.23
N LEU A 385 9.28 -11.23 10.18
CA LEU A 385 7.94 -11.80 10.04
C LEU A 385 8.00 -13.33 9.92
N ALA A 386 8.95 -13.88 9.18
CA ALA A 386 9.16 -15.32 9.08
C ALA A 386 9.48 -15.92 10.46
N ARG A 387 10.38 -15.30 11.21
CA ARG A 387 10.71 -15.71 12.57
C ARG A 387 9.51 -15.63 13.51
N ALA A 388 8.73 -14.55 13.43
CA ALA A 388 7.51 -14.37 14.22
C ALA A 388 6.39 -15.35 13.84
N ALA A 389 6.36 -15.82 12.58
CA ALA A 389 5.45 -16.84 12.09
C ALA A 389 5.91 -18.29 12.40
N GLY A 390 7.08 -18.48 13.04
CA GLY A 390 7.65 -19.78 13.33
C GLY A 390 8.27 -20.50 12.11
N VAL A 391 8.45 -19.80 11.00
CA VAL A 391 9.15 -20.32 9.81
C VAL A 391 10.65 -20.10 10.03
N GLN A 392 11.39 -21.18 10.30
CA GLN A 392 12.85 -21.07 10.43
C GLN A 392 13.46 -20.75 9.06
N PRO A 393 14.29 -19.70 8.95
CA PRO A 393 15.10 -19.51 7.75
C PRO A 393 16.06 -20.71 7.61
N PRO A 394 16.38 -21.13 6.36
CA PRO A 394 17.39 -22.18 6.16
C PRO A 394 18.67 -21.72 6.82
N GLN A 395 19.26 -22.60 7.64
CA GLN A 395 20.59 -22.37 8.21
C GLN A 395 21.55 -22.24 7.03
N ALA A 396 22.15 -21.06 6.90
CA ALA A 396 23.26 -20.86 5.97
C ALA A 396 24.40 -21.80 6.42
N TRP A 397 24.78 -22.68 5.51
CA TRP A 397 25.92 -23.59 5.66
C TRP A 397 27.24 -22.82 5.55
#